data_c2f558304f31a59423ceeebc971f2d6c
#
_entry.id   c2f558304f31a59423ceeebc971f2d6c
#
_cell.length_a   1.000
_cell.length_b   1.000
_cell.length_c   1.000
_cell.angle_alpha   90.00
_cell.angle_beta   90.00
_cell.angle_gamma   90.00
#
_symmetry.space_group_name_H-M   'P 1'
#
loop_
_entity.id
_entity.type
_entity.pdbx_description
1 polymer ?
#
loop_
_entity_poly.entity_id
_entity_poly.type
_entity_poly.pdbx_seq_one_letter_code
_entity_poly.pdbx_strand_id
1 'polypeptide(L)'
;MSMNEDKLIQRDRMRFTKNTLSSSLALLAILFNVLYFVSIYRSDVGSYYYNIILGASVLCNLLFMLTVFLCSEGVKGYKASYAYVLLGIGALQILRIFILPMRAHGATVTLNQQEIVVMQTAQFVRVIVYLAASAVCCFVAGIVGIHKSRVLAAHMATLEQKVA
;
A
#
# COMPACT_ATOMS: atom_id res chain seq x y z
N MET A 1 -21.32 -36.89 -17.73
CA MET A 1 -20.32 -35.84 -17.59
C MET A 1 -18.96 -36.42 -17.95
N SER A 2 -18.24 -35.91 -18.93
CA SER A 2 -17.00 -36.54 -19.40
C SER A 2 -15.85 -36.22 -18.42
N MET A 3 -14.95 -37.17 -18.24
CA MET A 3 -13.75 -37.02 -17.37
C MET A 3 -12.89 -35.79 -17.73
N ASN A 4 -13.03 -35.24 -18.94
CA ASN A 4 -12.41 -34.00 -19.39
C ASN A 4 -13.10 -32.72 -18.84
N GLU A 5 -14.43 -32.74 -18.70
CA GLU A 5 -15.18 -31.63 -18.15
C GLU A 5 -14.89 -31.43 -16.66
N ASP A 6 -14.81 -32.54 -15.89
CA ASP A 6 -14.48 -32.46 -14.46
C ASP A 6 -13.07 -31.90 -14.23
N LYS A 7 -12.09 -32.28 -15.08
CA LYS A 7 -10.73 -31.70 -15.01
C LYS A 7 -10.68 -30.24 -15.39
N LEU A 8 -11.48 -29.79 -16.35
CA LEU A 8 -11.59 -28.37 -16.73
C LEU A 8 -12.21 -27.55 -15.60
N ILE A 9 -13.30 -28.03 -15.00
CA ILE A 9 -13.97 -27.39 -13.88
C ILE A 9 -13.03 -27.30 -12.68
N GLN A 10 -12.28 -28.34 -12.38
CA GLN A 10 -11.32 -28.37 -11.28
C GLN A 10 -10.15 -27.39 -11.51
N ARG A 11 -9.66 -27.29 -12.77
CA ARG A 11 -8.60 -26.35 -13.17
C ARG A 11 -9.06 -24.89 -13.10
N ASP A 12 -10.30 -24.61 -13.49
CA ASP A 12 -10.90 -23.27 -13.37
C ASP A 12 -11.14 -22.88 -11.92
N ARG A 13 -11.60 -23.81 -11.07
CA ARG A 13 -11.68 -23.61 -9.63
C ARG A 13 -10.34 -23.21 -9.01
N MET A 14 -9.25 -23.92 -9.34
CA MET A 14 -7.92 -23.62 -8.82
C MET A 14 -7.41 -22.25 -9.31
N ARG A 15 -7.70 -21.86 -10.55
CA ARG A 15 -7.28 -20.58 -11.13
C ARG A 15 -7.87 -19.36 -10.40
N PHE A 16 -9.10 -19.48 -9.92
CA PHE A 16 -9.82 -18.39 -9.25
C PHE A 16 -9.91 -18.53 -7.72
N THR A 17 -9.14 -19.43 -7.12
CA THR A 17 -9.21 -19.67 -5.67
C THR A 17 -8.71 -18.46 -4.87
N LYS A 18 -7.60 -17.84 -5.27
CA LYS A 18 -7.00 -16.70 -4.55
C LYS A 18 -6.24 -15.79 -5.49
N ASN A 19 -6.40 -14.48 -5.31
CA ASN A 19 -5.57 -13.47 -5.98
C ASN A 19 -4.31 -13.19 -5.16
N THR A 20 -3.34 -14.09 -5.21
CA THR A 20 -2.09 -13.98 -4.43
C THR A 20 -1.21 -12.80 -4.87
N LEU A 21 -1.18 -12.48 -6.17
CA LEU A 21 -0.32 -11.43 -6.70
C LEU A 21 -0.69 -10.04 -6.16
N SER A 22 -1.97 -9.68 -6.17
CA SER A 22 -2.42 -8.39 -5.62
C SER A 22 -2.21 -8.32 -4.10
N SER A 23 -2.46 -9.43 -3.39
CA SER A 23 -2.21 -9.54 -1.94
C SER A 23 -0.71 -9.39 -1.61
N SER A 24 0.18 -10.07 -2.34
CA SER A 24 1.63 -9.98 -2.13
C SER A 24 2.18 -8.57 -2.39
N LEU A 25 1.68 -7.88 -3.43
CA LEU A 25 2.04 -6.49 -3.70
C LEU A 25 1.57 -5.54 -2.59
N ALA A 26 0.38 -5.75 -2.04
CA ALA A 26 -0.10 -4.98 -0.90
C ALA A 26 0.77 -5.21 0.35
N LEU A 27 1.19 -6.45 0.63
CA LEU A 27 2.12 -6.74 1.72
C LEU A 27 3.50 -6.11 1.49
N LEU A 28 3.99 -6.08 0.24
CA LEU A 28 5.23 -5.39 -0.12
C LEU A 28 5.10 -3.87 0.11
N ALA A 29 3.94 -3.28 -0.14
CA ALA A 29 3.68 -1.87 0.17
C ALA A 29 3.79 -1.58 1.68
N ILE A 30 3.33 -2.51 2.54
CA ILE A 30 3.51 -2.42 3.99
C ILE A 30 4.98 -2.43 4.35
N LEU A 31 5.77 -3.32 3.76
CA LEU A 31 7.22 -3.39 4.02
C LEU A 31 7.90 -2.05 3.71
N PHE A 32 7.64 -1.45 2.53
CA PHE A 32 8.18 -0.14 2.20
C PHE A 32 7.70 0.96 3.15
N ASN A 33 6.46 0.88 3.63
CA ASN A 33 5.94 1.84 4.61
C ASN A 33 6.61 1.69 5.99
N VAL A 34 6.97 0.47 6.40
CA VAL A 34 7.79 0.22 7.61
C VAL A 34 9.19 0.81 7.44
N LEU A 35 9.83 0.61 6.29
CA LEU A 35 11.14 1.19 5.99
C LEU A 35 11.11 2.72 5.99
N TYR A 36 10.05 3.33 5.44
CA TYR A 36 9.79 4.76 5.54
C TYR A 36 9.69 5.19 7.01
N PHE A 37 8.86 4.51 7.80
CA PHE A 37 8.65 4.82 9.21
C PHE A 37 9.97 4.80 9.99
N VAL A 38 10.75 3.73 9.87
CA VAL A 38 12.05 3.64 10.54
C VAL A 38 13.02 4.72 10.06
N SER A 39 13.01 5.04 8.77
CA SER A 39 13.93 6.03 8.19
C SER A 39 13.62 7.45 8.64
N ILE A 40 12.34 7.84 8.72
CA ILE A 40 11.95 9.21 9.08
C ILE A 40 12.20 9.50 10.56
N TYR A 41 12.01 8.51 11.44
CA TYR A 41 12.21 8.69 12.89
C TYR A 41 13.68 8.54 13.33
N ARG A 42 14.60 8.23 12.42
CA ARG A 42 16.04 8.34 12.63
C ARG A 42 16.59 9.76 12.41
N SER A 43 15.78 10.68 11.90
CA SER A 43 16.12 12.09 11.75
C SER A 43 15.68 12.88 12.98
N ASP A 44 16.19 14.11 13.11
CA ASP A 44 15.79 15.04 14.15
C ASP A 44 14.40 15.69 13.92
N VAL A 45 13.56 15.04 13.10
CA VAL A 45 12.18 15.47 12.83
C VAL A 45 11.36 15.58 14.11
N GLY A 46 11.65 14.73 15.12
CA GLY A 46 11.00 14.80 16.42
C GLY A 46 11.29 16.07 17.20
N SER A 47 12.44 16.69 16.99
CA SER A 47 12.82 17.96 17.60
C SER A 47 12.19 19.16 16.89
N TYR A 48 11.84 19.00 15.61
CA TYR A 48 11.24 20.05 14.77
C TYR A 48 9.71 20.15 14.94
N TYR A 49 9.04 19.02 15.13
CA TYR A 49 7.59 18.99 15.32
C TYR A 49 7.21 18.82 16.79
N TYR A 50 6.16 19.54 17.21
CA TYR A 50 5.56 19.30 18.53
C TYR A 50 5.13 17.86 18.69
N ASN A 51 5.23 17.31 19.91
CA ASN A 51 4.91 15.93 20.23
C ASN A 51 3.53 15.46 19.73
N ILE A 52 2.54 16.37 19.68
CA ILE A 52 1.18 16.08 19.18
C ILE A 52 1.20 15.75 17.68
N ILE A 53 1.92 16.53 16.86
CA ILE A 53 2.01 16.30 15.41
C ILE A 53 2.79 15.02 15.13
N LEU A 54 3.83 14.76 15.91
CA LEU A 54 4.59 13.52 15.84
C LEU A 54 3.70 12.31 16.17
N GLY A 55 2.96 12.37 17.29
CA GLY A 55 2.02 11.32 17.68
C GLY A 55 0.94 11.07 16.64
N ALA A 56 0.35 12.12 16.07
CA ALA A 56 -0.62 12.01 14.98
C ALA A 56 -0.01 11.36 13.73
N SER A 57 1.23 11.70 13.37
CA SER A 57 1.94 11.09 12.24
C SER A 57 2.18 9.59 12.44
N VAL A 58 2.58 9.17 13.67
CA VAL A 58 2.74 7.76 14.02
C VAL A 58 1.41 7.03 13.90
N LEU A 59 0.34 7.58 14.48
CA LEU A 59 -0.99 6.99 14.44
C LEU A 59 -1.50 6.84 13.00
N CYS A 60 -1.38 7.88 12.18
CA CYS A 60 -1.72 7.81 10.76
C CYS A 60 -0.95 6.72 10.04
N ASN A 61 0.35 6.56 10.32
CA ASN A 61 1.16 5.52 9.70
C ASN A 61 0.71 4.12 10.07
N LEU A 62 0.36 3.89 11.35
CA LEU A 62 -0.19 2.60 11.82
C LEU A 62 -1.55 2.31 11.18
N LEU A 63 -2.44 3.31 11.07
CA LEU A 63 -3.73 3.18 10.39
C LEU A 63 -3.55 2.84 8.90
N PHE A 64 -2.58 3.45 8.22
CA PHE A 64 -2.23 3.10 6.84
C PHE A 64 -1.83 1.63 6.72
N MET A 65 -0.91 1.16 7.56
CA MET A 65 -0.44 -0.23 7.53
C MET A 65 -1.57 -1.21 7.80
N LEU A 66 -2.41 -0.93 8.80
CA LEU A 66 -3.58 -1.75 9.13
C LEU A 66 -4.58 -1.80 7.95
N THR A 67 -4.89 -0.66 7.34
CA THR A 67 -5.82 -0.58 6.21
C THR A 67 -5.28 -1.35 4.99
N VAL A 68 -3.99 -1.21 4.66
CA VAL A 68 -3.37 -1.97 3.56
C VAL A 68 -3.38 -3.46 3.85
N PHE A 69 -3.15 -3.87 5.11
CA PHE A 69 -3.23 -5.28 5.51
C PHE A 69 -4.65 -5.84 5.33
N LEU A 70 -5.68 -5.14 5.80
CA LEU A 70 -7.08 -5.53 5.57
C LEU A 70 -7.44 -5.59 4.08
N CYS A 71 -6.96 -4.62 3.30
CA CYS A 71 -7.13 -4.62 1.85
C CYS A 71 -6.43 -5.80 1.18
N SER A 72 -5.24 -6.21 1.66
CA SER A 72 -4.51 -7.38 1.17
C SER A 72 -5.36 -8.66 1.27
N GLU A 73 -6.01 -8.88 2.41
CA GLU A 73 -6.91 -10.03 2.57
C GLU A 73 -8.20 -9.88 1.74
N GLY A 74 -8.74 -8.67 1.62
CA GLY A 74 -9.92 -8.39 0.80
C GLY A 74 -9.70 -8.66 -0.69
N VAL A 75 -8.59 -8.18 -1.27
CA VAL A 75 -8.25 -8.40 -2.69
C VAL A 75 -7.88 -9.84 -2.99
N LYS A 76 -7.35 -10.56 -2.01
CA LYS A 76 -7.09 -12.00 -2.09
C LYS A 76 -8.38 -12.79 -2.37
N GLY A 77 -9.51 -12.34 -1.79
CA GLY A 77 -10.85 -12.87 -2.01
C GLY A 77 -11.59 -12.24 -3.20
N TYR A 78 -10.92 -11.57 -4.14
CA TYR A 78 -11.49 -10.92 -5.32
C TYR A 78 -12.54 -9.83 -5.03
N LYS A 79 -12.54 -9.24 -3.83
CA LYS A 79 -13.44 -8.14 -3.50
C LYS A 79 -12.93 -6.83 -4.10
N ALA A 80 -13.59 -6.34 -5.16
CA ALA A 80 -13.20 -5.14 -5.89
C ALA A 80 -13.15 -3.87 -5.01
N SER A 81 -14.02 -3.76 -3.99
CA SER A 81 -14.05 -2.60 -3.09
C SER A 81 -12.69 -2.36 -2.41
N TYR A 82 -12.02 -3.39 -1.96
CA TYR A 82 -10.70 -3.27 -1.34
C TYR A 82 -9.61 -2.84 -2.33
N ALA A 83 -9.76 -3.21 -3.61
CA ALA A 83 -8.84 -2.77 -4.65
C ALA A 83 -8.97 -1.26 -4.93
N TYR A 84 -10.17 -0.69 -4.89
CA TYR A 84 -10.38 0.76 -4.96
C TYR A 84 -9.81 1.49 -3.74
N VAL A 85 -9.94 0.92 -2.54
CA VAL A 85 -9.32 1.48 -1.33
C VAL A 85 -7.80 1.51 -1.48
N LEU A 86 -7.17 0.46 -2.04
CA LEU A 86 -5.72 0.44 -2.30
C LEU A 86 -5.29 1.57 -3.25
N LEU A 87 -6.07 1.89 -4.27
CA LEU A 87 -5.79 3.03 -5.15
C LEU A 87 -5.84 4.36 -4.38
N GLY A 88 -6.85 4.54 -3.53
CA GLY A 88 -6.97 5.72 -2.66
C GLY A 88 -5.77 5.84 -1.71
N ILE A 89 -5.34 4.74 -1.09
CA ILE A 89 -4.16 4.69 -0.23
C ILE A 89 -2.89 5.04 -1.01
N GLY A 90 -2.72 4.53 -2.23
CA GLY A 90 -1.59 4.89 -3.10
C GLY A 90 -1.52 6.40 -3.36
N ALA A 91 -2.65 7.04 -3.64
CA ALA A 91 -2.73 8.50 -3.81
C ALA A 91 -2.37 9.25 -2.52
N LEU A 92 -2.90 8.80 -1.37
CA LEU A 92 -2.57 9.38 -0.07
C LEU A 92 -1.08 9.24 0.30
N GLN A 93 -0.42 8.15 -0.10
CA GLN A 93 1.03 7.97 0.08
C GLN A 93 1.83 9.04 -0.68
N ILE A 94 1.39 9.40 -1.89
CA ILE A 94 2.02 10.49 -2.65
C ILE A 94 1.82 11.83 -1.93
N LEU A 95 0.61 12.12 -1.44
CA LEU A 95 0.34 13.35 -0.68
C LEU A 95 1.22 13.47 0.58
N ARG A 96 1.50 12.35 1.25
CA ARG A 96 2.39 12.33 2.44
C ARG A 96 3.81 12.82 2.15
N ILE A 97 4.30 12.71 0.92
CA ILE A 97 5.62 13.23 0.52
C ILE A 97 5.68 14.74 0.75
N PHE A 98 4.59 15.45 0.45
CA PHE A 98 4.52 16.91 0.57
C PHE A 98 4.31 17.39 2.00
N ILE A 99 3.75 16.56 2.89
CA ILE A 99 3.40 16.98 4.25
C ILE A 99 4.62 17.01 5.17
N LEU A 100 5.32 15.89 5.31
CA LEU A 100 6.42 15.75 6.28
C LEU A 100 7.80 15.83 5.63
N PRO A 101 8.16 14.96 4.66
CA PRO A 101 9.52 14.94 4.12
C PRO A 101 9.92 16.26 3.45
N MET A 102 9.01 16.84 2.67
CA MET A 102 9.30 18.06 1.92
C MET A 102 9.44 19.29 2.82
N ARG A 103 8.72 19.34 3.95
CA ARG A 103 8.83 20.43 4.93
C ARG A 103 10.04 20.26 5.87
N ALA A 104 10.43 19.01 6.16
CA ALA A 104 11.57 18.71 7.01
C ALA A 104 12.91 18.90 6.27
N HIS A 105 12.91 18.76 4.94
CA HIS A 105 14.10 18.97 4.13
C HIS A 105 14.49 20.43 4.07
N GLY A 106 15.71 20.74 4.49
CA GLY A 106 16.23 22.11 4.52
C GLY A 106 15.83 22.93 5.74
N ALA A 107 14.99 22.39 6.65
CA ALA A 107 14.71 23.03 7.91
C ALA A 107 15.90 22.86 8.87
N THR A 108 16.21 23.92 9.63
CA THR A 108 17.24 23.93 10.68
C THR A 108 16.58 24.15 12.03
N VAL A 109 17.06 23.45 13.05
CA VAL A 109 16.65 23.64 14.45
C VAL A 109 17.86 23.98 15.28
N THR A 110 17.75 25.01 16.12
CA THR A 110 18.80 25.39 17.06
C THR A 110 18.64 24.56 18.34
N LEU A 111 19.49 23.57 18.52
CA LEU A 111 19.59 22.80 19.77
C LEU A 111 20.95 23.14 20.43
N ASN A 112 20.91 23.56 21.71
CA ASN A 112 22.13 23.90 22.48
C ASN A 112 23.08 24.88 21.77
N GLN A 113 22.53 25.91 21.13
CA GLN A 113 23.27 26.93 20.35
C GLN A 113 23.97 26.41 19.09
N GLN A 114 23.65 25.19 18.64
CA GLN A 114 24.09 24.65 17.37
C GLN A 114 22.93 24.53 16.40
N GLU A 115 23.12 24.99 15.17
CA GLU A 115 22.18 24.76 14.09
C GLU A 115 22.31 23.33 13.56
N ILE A 116 21.28 22.52 13.74
CA ILE A 116 21.21 21.13 13.26
C ILE A 116 20.23 21.06 12.10
N VAL A 117 20.65 20.48 10.98
CA VAL A 117 19.77 20.22 9.84
C VAL A 117 18.82 19.07 10.19
N VAL A 118 17.51 19.32 10.16
CA VAL A 118 16.47 18.36 10.57
C VAL A 118 16.49 17.08 9.73
N MET A 119 16.75 17.19 8.44
CA MET A 119 16.83 16.03 7.54
C MET A 119 17.92 16.25 6.47
N GLN A 120 18.90 15.37 6.46
CA GLN A 120 19.94 15.37 5.45
C GLN A 120 19.39 14.94 4.07
N THR A 121 19.98 15.44 2.98
CA THR A 121 19.55 15.13 1.60
C THR A 121 19.51 13.63 1.31
N ALA A 122 20.50 12.87 1.76
CA ALA A 122 20.55 11.41 1.55
C ALA A 122 19.37 10.69 2.24
N GLN A 123 18.97 11.17 3.42
CA GLN A 123 17.83 10.63 4.15
C GLN A 123 16.51 11.04 3.50
N PHE A 124 16.39 12.28 3.04
CA PHE A 124 15.24 12.77 2.28
C PHE A 124 14.97 11.92 1.04
N VAL A 125 15.99 11.69 0.21
CA VAL A 125 15.89 10.83 -0.98
C VAL A 125 15.43 9.41 -0.60
N ARG A 126 16.00 8.82 0.44
CA ARG A 126 15.63 7.48 0.91
C ARG A 126 14.16 7.41 1.34
N VAL A 127 13.69 8.39 2.09
CA VAL A 127 12.31 8.49 2.56
C VAL A 127 11.33 8.62 1.39
N ILE A 128 11.64 9.46 0.39
CA ILE A 128 10.82 9.60 -0.82
C ILE A 128 10.78 8.30 -1.61
N VAL A 129 11.91 7.63 -1.80
CA VAL A 129 11.97 6.35 -2.53
C VAL A 129 11.08 5.30 -1.86
N TYR A 130 11.09 5.19 -0.54
CA TYR A 130 10.24 4.23 0.18
C TYR A 130 8.75 4.56 0.05
N LEU A 131 8.36 5.84 0.18
CA LEU A 131 6.97 6.25 -0.01
C LEU A 131 6.50 6.04 -1.45
N ALA A 132 7.32 6.40 -2.44
CA ALA A 132 7.01 6.20 -3.86
C ALA A 132 6.88 4.70 -4.19
N ALA A 133 7.80 3.86 -3.71
CA ALA A 133 7.73 2.41 -3.89
C ALA A 133 6.45 1.82 -3.25
N SER A 134 6.10 2.26 -2.03
CA SER A 134 4.85 1.86 -1.37
C SER A 134 3.62 2.28 -2.19
N ALA A 135 3.59 3.52 -2.70
CA ALA A 135 2.50 4.02 -3.54
C ALA A 135 2.36 3.21 -4.84
N VAL A 136 3.46 2.95 -5.55
CA VAL A 136 3.47 2.12 -6.76
C VAL A 136 2.94 0.71 -6.50
N CYS A 137 3.38 0.07 -5.40
CA CYS A 137 2.88 -1.24 -5.00
C CYS A 137 1.37 -1.22 -4.74
N CYS A 138 0.84 -0.19 -4.07
CA CYS A 138 -0.59 -0.03 -3.83
C CYS A 138 -1.37 0.17 -5.14
N PHE A 139 -0.88 1.00 -6.07
CA PHE A 139 -1.52 1.21 -7.36
C PHE A 139 -1.55 -0.07 -8.19
N VAL A 140 -0.42 -0.76 -8.32
CA VAL A 140 -0.35 -2.02 -9.09
C VAL A 140 -1.24 -3.08 -8.44
N ALA A 141 -1.22 -3.22 -7.10
CA ALA A 141 -2.10 -4.14 -6.38
C ALA A 141 -3.58 -3.83 -6.62
N GLY A 142 -3.96 -2.55 -6.59
CA GLY A 142 -5.33 -2.10 -6.85
C GLY A 142 -5.77 -2.38 -8.29
N ILE A 143 -4.96 -2.00 -9.29
CA ILE A 143 -5.27 -2.21 -10.71
C ILE A 143 -5.41 -3.72 -11.02
N VAL A 144 -4.44 -4.53 -10.58
CA VAL A 144 -4.48 -5.99 -10.75
C VAL A 144 -5.69 -6.60 -10.01
N GLY A 145 -6.01 -6.10 -8.82
CA GLY A 145 -7.16 -6.51 -8.03
C GLY A 145 -8.48 -6.28 -8.78
N ILE A 146 -8.67 -5.07 -9.33
CA ILE A 146 -9.86 -4.72 -10.12
C ILE A 146 -9.95 -5.57 -11.39
N HIS A 147 -8.85 -5.67 -12.13
CA HIS A 147 -8.84 -6.44 -13.39
C HIS A 147 -9.24 -7.89 -13.15
N LYS A 148 -8.61 -8.56 -12.19
CA LYS A 148 -8.91 -9.97 -11.88
C LYS A 148 -10.31 -10.16 -11.30
N SER A 149 -10.81 -9.22 -10.51
CA SER A 149 -12.19 -9.26 -10.00
C SER A 149 -13.22 -9.16 -11.13
N ARG A 150 -12.98 -8.31 -12.14
CA ARG A 150 -13.83 -8.21 -13.34
C ARG A 150 -13.80 -9.47 -14.18
N VAL A 151 -12.62 -10.07 -14.36
CA VAL A 151 -12.47 -11.33 -15.12
C VAL A 151 -13.25 -12.46 -14.42
N LEU A 152 -13.18 -12.54 -13.09
CA LEU A 152 -13.95 -13.50 -12.32
C LEU A 152 -15.47 -13.28 -12.48
N ALA A 153 -15.94 -12.03 -12.38
CA ALA A 153 -17.36 -11.70 -12.53
C ALA A 153 -17.87 -12.08 -13.93
N ALA A 154 -17.09 -11.79 -14.99
CA ALA A 154 -17.45 -12.19 -16.35
C ALA A 154 -17.51 -13.71 -16.51
N HIS A 155 -16.56 -14.44 -15.90
CA HIS A 155 -16.58 -15.91 -15.94
C HIS A 155 -17.79 -16.51 -15.23
N MET A 156 -18.17 -15.96 -14.07
CA MET A 156 -19.38 -16.39 -13.35
C MET A 156 -20.65 -16.15 -14.16
N ALA A 157 -20.78 -14.99 -14.82
CA ALA A 157 -21.92 -14.68 -15.69
C ALA A 157 -22.06 -15.67 -16.87
N THR A 158 -20.93 -16.10 -17.47
CA THR A 158 -20.95 -17.10 -18.55
C THR A 158 -21.34 -18.49 -18.06
N LEU A 159 -21.05 -18.84 -16.81
CA LEU A 159 -21.48 -20.11 -16.21
C LEU A 159 -22.99 -20.10 -15.90
N GLU A 160 -23.53 -19.01 -15.39
CA GLU A 160 -24.97 -18.84 -15.14
C GLU A 160 -25.80 -18.99 -16.43
N GLN A 161 -25.33 -18.39 -17.54
CA GLN A 161 -25.98 -18.53 -18.85
C GLN A 161 -25.95 -19.95 -19.43
N LYS A 162 -24.98 -20.78 -19.03
CA LYS A 162 -24.91 -22.18 -19.49
C LYS A 162 -25.78 -23.13 -18.68
N VAL A 163 -26.21 -22.70 -17.50
CA VAL A 163 -27.03 -23.52 -16.57
C VAL A 163 -28.52 -23.17 -16.69
N ALA A 164 -28.84 -21.96 -17.17
CA ALA A 164 -30.20 -21.53 -17.51
C ALA A 164 -30.62 -22.03 -18.90
#